data_5fe1de6984b92e2704ab01d758ddb3b3
#
_entry.id   5fe1de6984b92e2704ab01d758ddb3b3
#
_cell.length_a   1.000
_cell.length_b   1.000
_cell.length_c   1.000
_cell.angle_alpha   90.00
_cell.angle_beta   90.00
_cell.angle_gamma   90.00
#
_symmetry.space_group_name_H-M   'P 1'
#
loop_
_entity.id
_entity.type
_entity.pdbx_description
1 polymer ?
#
loop_
_entity_poly.entity_id
_entity_poly.type
_entity_poly.pdbx_seq_one_letter_code
_entity_poly.pdbx_strand_id
1 'polypeptide(L)'
;MEKIKLFIDTDMGGDVDDALALTAALRCESIRLLGVSTVYLRPEWRAQVVCNVIEQCGGAPVPVAAGCGNPLCGEWDERNIPDTGVLAENMYVLSGLHGSDLLLQCARDNPNMAILAIGPLTNLALALMKDREALADCPVYIMGGRVNNGRPEWNILCDPESANLVLNSGLKIYLVPFDVTMQSGFSQEEVDAVSGTAHRDFLRGMMNAFTRKFGFLPMMHDPMALAMLVRPEFFVFRKSRIAVELRDGKTESVVWDHISEIVFSAAPDTIP
;
A
#
# COMPACT_ATOMS: atom_id res chain seq x y z
N MET A 1 -8.06 20.17 14.34
CA MET A 1 -7.20 19.03 14.70
C MET A 1 -5.98 19.03 13.82
N GLU A 2 -4.83 18.62 14.33
CA GLU A 2 -3.63 18.47 13.51
C GLU A 2 -3.85 17.34 12.50
N LYS A 3 -3.44 17.56 11.24
CA LYS A 3 -3.61 16.55 10.19
C LYS A 3 -2.60 15.43 10.39
N ILE A 4 -3.02 14.21 10.10
CA ILE A 4 -2.15 13.04 10.03
C ILE A 4 -1.15 13.24 8.88
N LYS A 5 0.12 13.28 9.18
CA LYS A 5 1.20 13.33 8.20
C LYS A 5 1.41 11.92 7.66
N LEU A 6 1.26 11.73 6.35
CA LEU A 6 1.27 10.41 5.71
C LEU A 6 2.30 10.35 4.59
N PHE A 7 3.09 9.29 4.56
CA PHE A 7 3.88 8.86 3.41
C PHE A 7 3.31 7.54 2.88
N ILE A 8 3.23 7.36 1.56
CA ILE A 8 2.73 6.12 0.94
C ILE A 8 3.85 5.46 0.14
N ASP A 9 4.05 4.14 0.33
CA ASP A 9 4.88 3.27 -0.50
C ASP A 9 4.00 2.23 -1.17
N THR A 10 3.98 2.17 -2.52
CA THR A 10 2.95 1.50 -3.32
C THR A 10 3.55 0.78 -4.53
N ASP A 11 2.98 -0.31 -4.98
CA ASP A 11 3.27 -0.93 -6.27
C ASP A 11 2.17 -0.69 -7.31
N MET A 12 1.54 0.48 -7.23
CA MET A 12 0.45 0.94 -8.09
C MET A 12 0.65 0.59 -9.56
N GLY A 13 -0.40 0.10 -10.19
CA GLY A 13 -0.43 -0.20 -11.62
C GLY A 13 -0.73 -1.65 -11.95
N GLY A 14 -0.81 -2.53 -10.94
CA GLY A 14 -1.25 -3.93 -11.07
C GLY A 14 -2.73 -4.09 -10.84
N ASP A 15 -3.14 -3.81 -9.64
CA ASP A 15 -4.53 -3.73 -9.17
C ASP A 15 -4.98 -2.27 -9.15
N VAL A 16 -6.26 -2.04 -8.84
CA VAL A 16 -6.85 -0.70 -8.74
C VAL A 16 -6.90 -0.19 -7.31
N ASP A 17 -6.70 -1.05 -6.35
CA ASP A 17 -6.83 -0.75 -4.91
C ASP A 17 -5.79 0.25 -4.40
N ASP A 18 -4.55 0.22 -4.90
CA ASP A 18 -3.56 1.28 -4.70
C ASP A 18 -4.12 2.66 -5.07
N ALA A 19 -4.77 2.77 -6.25
CA ALA A 19 -5.32 4.04 -6.71
C ALA A 19 -6.51 4.49 -5.85
N LEU A 20 -7.30 3.54 -5.36
CA LEU A 20 -8.39 3.81 -4.42
C LEU A 20 -7.83 4.30 -3.08
N ALA A 21 -6.78 3.67 -2.54
CA ALA A 21 -6.12 4.10 -1.30
C ALA A 21 -5.49 5.49 -1.43
N LEU A 22 -4.73 5.74 -2.52
CA LEU A 22 -4.14 7.05 -2.78
C LEU A 22 -5.20 8.14 -2.93
N THR A 23 -6.27 7.88 -3.69
CA THR A 23 -7.35 8.85 -3.86
C THR A 23 -8.06 9.14 -2.55
N ALA A 24 -8.33 8.11 -1.74
CA ALA A 24 -8.91 8.29 -0.41
C ALA A 24 -8.00 9.13 0.49
N ALA A 25 -6.69 8.92 0.47
CA ALA A 25 -5.73 9.74 1.22
C ALA A 25 -5.72 11.20 0.75
N LEU A 26 -5.75 11.45 -0.57
CA LEU A 26 -5.77 12.80 -1.16
C LEU A 26 -7.06 13.57 -0.82
N ARG A 27 -8.19 12.86 -0.68
CA ARG A 27 -9.50 13.46 -0.40
C ARG A 27 -9.87 13.51 1.08
N CYS A 28 -9.09 12.86 1.94
CA CYS A 28 -9.32 12.85 3.38
C CYS A 28 -8.82 14.16 4.01
N GLU A 29 -9.73 14.95 4.56
CA GLU A 29 -9.41 16.25 5.17
C GLU A 29 -8.47 16.12 6.38
N SER A 30 -8.49 14.98 7.07
CA SER A 30 -7.63 14.70 8.21
C SER A 30 -6.21 14.29 7.82
N ILE A 31 -5.92 14.07 6.54
CA ILE A 31 -4.60 13.65 6.04
C ILE A 31 -3.86 14.84 5.40
N ARG A 32 -2.56 14.87 5.62
CA ARG A 32 -1.58 15.62 4.84
C ARG A 32 -0.60 14.62 4.23
N LEU A 33 -0.77 14.34 2.93
CA LEU A 33 0.16 13.51 2.19
C LEU A 33 1.48 14.25 2.00
N LEU A 34 2.60 13.63 2.39
CA LEU A 34 3.95 14.21 2.35
C LEU A 34 4.73 13.79 1.12
N GLY A 35 4.51 12.58 0.64
CA GLY A 35 5.18 12.02 -0.51
C GLY A 35 4.69 10.61 -0.81
N VAL A 36 5.04 10.13 -2.00
CA VAL A 36 4.75 8.77 -2.46
C VAL A 36 6.02 8.16 -3.07
N SER A 37 6.34 6.92 -2.70
CA SER A 37 7.35 6.12 -3.39
C SER A 37 6.72 4.92 -4.08
N THR A 38 7.35 4.47 -5.16
CA THR A 38 6.90 3.27 -5.86
C THR A 38 7.95 2.17 -5.77
N VAL A 39 7.46 0.92 -5.78
CA VAL A 39 8.27 -0.27 -5.62
C VAL A 39 7.82 -1.33 -6.62
N TYR A 40 8.61 -2.36 -6.82
CA TYR A 40 8.30 -3.50 -7.67
C TYR A 40 8.30 -3.16 -9.17
N LEU A 41 8.91 -4.00 -9.97
CA LEU A 41 9.02 -3.95 -11.44
C LEU A 41 8.62 -2.61 -12.10
N ARG A 42 9.55 -1.96 -12.79
CA ARG A 42 9.37 -0.66 -13.45
C ARG A 42 8.86 0.46 -12.51
N PRO A 43 9.55 0.73 -11.40
CA PRO A 43 9.08 1.72 -10.42
C PRO A 43 8.92 3.12 -11.02
N GLU A 44 9.68 3.48 -12.05
CA GLU A 44 9.53 4.75 -12.78
C GLU A 44 8.19 4.84 -13.50
N TRP A 45 7.77 3.76 -14.15
CA TRP A 45 6.46 3.69 -14.80
C TRP A 45 5.33 3.78 -13.75
N ARG A 46 5.48 3.07 -12.62
CA ARG A 46 4.53 3.14 -11.50
C ARG A 46 4.44 4.55 -10.93
N ALA A 47 5.58 5.25 -10.82
CA ALA A 47 5.60 6.63 -10.38
C ALA A 47 4.83 7.56 -11.34
N GLN A 48 4.89 7.32 -12.66
CA GLN A 48 4.07 8.05 -13.62
C GLN A 48 2.56 7.74 -13.44
N VAL A 49 2.20 6.49 -13.14
CA VAL A 49 0.80 6.13 -12.83
C VAL A 49 0.33 6.85 -11.57
N VAL A 50 1.13 6.89 -10.51
CA VAL A 50 0.86 7.66 -9.29
C VAL A 50 0.62 9.13 -9.60
N CYS A 51 1.50 9.75 -10.39
CA CYS A 51 1.36 11.15 -10.79
C CYS A 51 0.06 11.41 -11.55
N ASN A 52 -0.31 10.51 -12.46
CA ASN A 52 -1.56 10.61 -13.19
C ASN A 52 -2.78 10.51 -12.25
N VAL A 53 -2.78 9.58 -11.30
CA VAL A 53 -3.86 9.47 -10.30
C VAL A 53 -3.97 10.74 -9.47
N ILE A 54 -2.85 11.32 -9.00
CA ILE A 54 -2.84 12.57 -8.24
C ILE A 54 -3.46 13.69 -9.07
N GLU A 55 -3.08 13.83 -10.34
CA GLU A 55 -3.59 14.88 -11.24
C GLU A 55 -5.09 14.71 -11.53
N GLN A 56 -5.52 13.50 -11.91
CA GLN A 56 -6.92 13.20 -12.22
C GLN A 56 -7.84 13.31 -10.99
N CYS A 57 -7.32 13.03 -9.80
CA CYS A 57 -8.08 13.15 -8.56
C CYS A 57 -8.03 14.55 -7.95
N GLY A 58 -7.39 15.52 -8.61
CA GLY A 58 -7.32 16.92 -8.15
C GLY A 58 -6.57 17.07 -6.83
N GLY A 59 -5.58 16.20 -6.58
CA GLY A 59 -4.70 16.29 -5.43
C GLY A 59 -3.73 17.48 -5.54
N ALA A 60 -3.32 18.03 -4.40
CA ALA A 60 -2.20 18.96 -4.39
C ALA A 60 -0.92 18.19 -4.80
N PRO A 61 0.00 18.81 -5.56
CA PRO A 61 1.27 18.20 -5.90
C PRO A 61 2.04 17.76 -4.66
N VAL A 62 2.49 16.51 -4.63
CA VAL A 62 3.39 15.97 -3.60
C VAL A 62 4.60 15.34 -4.27
N PRO A 63 5.77 15.27 -3.61
CA PRO A 63 6.92 14.57 -4.17
C PRO A 63 6.59 13.10 -4.47
N VAL A 64 6.92 12.64 -5.68
CA VAL A 64 6.81 11.24 -6.08
C VAL A 64 8.19 10.74 -6.49
N ALA A 65 8.59 9.58 -6.00
CA ALA A 65 9.89 8.98 -6.29
C ALA A 65 9.77 7.52 -6.72
N ALA A 66 10.48 7.16 -7.77
CA ALA A 66 10.71 5.76 -8.09
C ALA A 66 11.68 5.13 -7.08
N GLY A 67 11.38 3.94 -6.59
CA GLY A 67 12.22 3.19 -5.67
C GLY A 67 12.78 1.92 -6.29
N CYS A 68 12.73 0.81 -5.53
CA CYS A 68 13.33 -0.45 -5.93
C CYS A 68 12.54 -1.14 -7.03
N GLY A 69 13.23 -1.45 -8.13
CA GLY A 69 12.70 -2.30 -9.19
C GLY A 69 12.88 -3.79 -8.93
N ASN A 70 13.80 -4.19 -8.05
CA ASN A 70 14.11 -5.57 -7.67
C ASN A 70 13.96 -5.79 -6.15
N PRO A 71 13.75 -7.03 -5.69
CA PRO A 71 13.74 -7.36 -4.27
C PRO A 71 15.13 -7.22 -3.65
N LEU A 72 15.24 -7.33 -2.32
CA LEU A 72 16.55 -7.33 -1.65
C LEU A 72 17.42 -8.49 -2.13
N CYS A 73 16.83 -9.64 -2.42
CA CYS A 73 17.54 -10.83 -2.90
C CYS A 73 16.91 -11.34 -4.18
N GLY A 74 17.74 -11.52 -5.23
CA GLY A 74 17.28 -12.03 -6.53
C GLY A 74 16.72 -10.97 -7.47
N GLU A 75 15.91 -11.42 -8.41
CA GLU A 75 15.28 -10.59 -9.43
C GLU A 75 13.83 -11.02 -9.62
N TRP A 76 12.96 -10.07 -9.93
CA TRP A 76 11.58 -10.38 -10.27
C TRP A 76 11.45 -10.75 -11.75
N ASP A 77 10.47 -11.60 -12.04
CA ASP A 77 10.15 -11.98 -13.41
C ASP A 77 9.34 -10.85 -14.09
N GLU A 78 9.96 -10.18 -15.05
CA GLU A 78 9.34 -9.09 -15.82
C GLU A 78 8.08 -9.49 -16.59
N ARG A 79 7.83 -10.80 -16.79
CA ARG A 79 6.63 -11.29 -17.47
C ARG A 79 5.35 -11.05 -16.67
N ASN A 80 5.47 -10.75 -15.38
CA ASN A 80 4.35 -10.51 -14.48
C ASN A 80 3.94 -9.03 -14.40
N ILE A 81 4.40 -8.18 -15.32
CA ILE A 81 4.01 -6.76 -15.31
C ILE A 81 2.59 -6.63 -15.87
N PRO A 82 1.65 -6.17 -15.07
CA PRO A 82 0.33 -5.86 -15.59
C PRO A 82 0.42 -4.62 -16.49
N ASP A 83 0.06 -4.75 -17.75
CA ASP A 83 -0.17 -3.59 -18.60
C ASP A 83 -1.60 -3.09 -18.31
N THR A 84 -1.70 -2.03 -17.56
CA THR A 84 -3.00 -1.44 -17.19
C THR A 84 -3.49 -0.39 -18.20
N GLY A 85 -2.68 -0.04 -19.21
CA GLY A 85 -3.08 0.94 -20.22
C GLY A 85 -3.35 2.36 -19.69
N VAL A 86 -2.99 2.66 -18.46
CA VAL A 86 -3.35 3.91 -17.73
C VAL A 86 -2.27 4.99 -17.85
N LEU A 87 -1.52 5.03 -18.94
CA LEU A 87 -0.59 6.14 -19.14
C LEU A 87 -1.25 7.25 -19.97
N ALA A 88 -1.72 8.29 -19.28
CA ALA A 88 -1.81 9.61 -19.88
C ALA A 88 -0.45 10.30 -19.76
N GLU A 89 -0.06 11.09 -20.78
CA GLU A 89 1.04 12.02 -20.61
C GLU A 89 0.68 12.96 -19.48
N ASN A 90 1.46 12.96 -18.40
CA ASN A 90 1.30 13.88 -17.31
C ASN A 90 2.50 14.84 -17.25
N MET A 91 2.27 16.05 -16.74
CA MET A 91 3.31 17.05 -16.58
C MET A 91 4.03 16.99 -15.23
N TYR A 92 3.81 15.91 -14.49
CA TYR A 92 4.37 15.73 -13.15
C TYR A 92 5.86 15.44 -13.22
N VAL A 93 6.64 16.17 -12.44
CA VAL A 93 8.09 15.96 -12.32
C VAL A 93 8.36 15.10 -11.09
N LEU A 94 9.05 13.98 -11.30
CA LEU A 94 9.50 13.14 -10.20
C LEU A 94 10.54 13.88 -9.34
N SER A 95 10.63 13.52 -8.07
CA SER A 95 11.50 14.20 -7.09
C SER A 95 13.00 14.08 -7.40
N GLY A 96 13.41 13.17 -8.28
CA GLY A 96 14.81 12.87 -8.56
C GLY A 96 15.53 12.07 -7.47
N LEU A 97 14.87 11.81 -6.33
CA LEU A 97 15.36 10.94 -5.27
C LEU A 97 14.96 9.49 -5.53
N HIS A 98 15.70 8.54 -4.97
CA HIS A 98 15.25 7.17 -4.83
C HIS A 98 14.12 7.08 -3.78
N GLY A 99 13.15 6.16 -3.94
CA GLY A 99 11.99 6.04 -3.06
C GLY A 99 12.32 5.94 -1.57
N SER A 100 13.34 5.13 -1.21
CA SER A 100 13.82 5.01 0.18
C SER A 100 14.45 6.31 0.72
N ASP A 101 15.05 7.11 -0.14
CA ASP A 101 15.66 8.38 0.27
C ASP A 101 14.61 9.48 0.46
N LEU A 102 13.59 9.51 -0.39
CA LEU A 102 12.43 10.39 -0.20
C LEU A 102 11.70 10.06 1.10
N LEU A 103 11.49 8.76 1.39
CA LEU A 103 10.89 8.29 2.65
C LEU A 103 11.69 8.81 3.86
N LEU A 104 13.01 8.63 3.86
CA LEU A 104 13.89 9.10 4.93
C LEU A 104 13.89 10.61 5.07
N GLN A 105 13.91 11.36 3.96
CA GLN A 105 13.81 12.80 3.99
C GLN A 105 12.51 13.26 4.64
N CYS A 106 11.36 12.67 4.21
CA CYS A 106 10.07 13.00 4.80
C CYS A 106 10.01 12.67 6.30
N ALA A 107 10.60 11.56 6.74
CA ALA A 107 10.64 11.17 8.15
C ALA A 107 11.45 12.15 9.01
N ARG A 108 12.63 12.54 8.54
CA ARG A 108 13.49 13.54 9.24
C ARG A 108 12.81 14.89 9.37
N ASP A 109 12.11 15.32 8.32
CA ASP A 109 11.42 16.62 8.29
C ASP A 109 10.08 16.58 9.07
N ASN A 110 9.53 15.41 9.29
CA ASN A 110 8.23 15.20 9.92
C ASN A 110 8.26 14.02 10.92
N PRO A 111 8.83 14.22 12.12
CA PRO A 111 8.79 13.18 13.15
C PRO A 111 7.36 12.68 13.42
N ASN A 112 7.22 11.40 13.71
CA ASN A 112 5.94 10.71 13.94
C ASN A 112 4.98 10.67 12.72
N MET A 113 5.48 10.91 11.49
CA MET A 113 4.63 10.67 10.32
C MET A 113 4.23 9.19 10.23
N ALA A 114 3.02 8.92 9.76
CA ALA A 114 2.60 7.56 9.44
C ALA A 114 3.16 7.13 8.08
N ILE A 115 3.52 5.87 7.97
CA ILE A 115 3.94 5.23 6.73
C ILE A 115 2.85 4.22 6.34
N LEU A 116 2.28 4.35 5.15
CA LEU A 116 1.37 3.37 4.55
C LEU A 116 2.16 2.59 3.50
N ALA A 117 2.47 1.33 3.80
CA ALA A 117 3.19 0.42 2.90
C ALA A 117 2.20 -0.59 2.32
N ILE A 118 1.87 -0.43 1.05
CA ILE A 118 0.84 -1.19 0.33
C ILE A 118 1.40 -1.92 -0.89
N GLY A 119 2.71 -2.02 -1.01
CA GLY A 119 3.45 -2.86 -1.95
C GLY A 119 4.49 -3.72 -1.23
N PRO A 120 5.36 -4.43 -1.96
CA PRO A 120 6.52 -5.12 -1.40
C PRO A 120 7.38 -4.18 -0.54
N LEU A 121 7.86 -4.65 0.62
CA LEU A 121 8.46 -3.79 1.65
C LEU A 121 9.92 -3.36 1.38
N THR A 122 10.41 -3.51 0.13
CA THR A 122 11.80 -3.29 -0.25
C THR A 122 12.29 -1.86 0.03
N ASN A 123 11.50 -0.84 -0.34
CA ASN A 123 11.89 0.55 -0.08
C ASN A 123 12.01 0.86 1.41
N LEU A 124 11.06 0.37 2.21
CA LEU A 124 11.07 0.54 3.66
C LEU A 124 12.23 -0.21 4.31
N ALA A 125 12.53 -1.43 3.85
CA ALA A 125 13.68 -2.20 4.30
C ALA A 125 14.99 -1.47 4.02
N LEU A 126 15.17 -0.93 2.79
CA LEU A 126 16.35 -0.12 2.45
C LEU A 126 16.45 1.16 3.28
N ALA A 127 15.33 1.83 3.54
CA ALA A 127 15.32 2.99 4.39
C ALA A 127 15.76 2.65 5.82
N LEU A 128 15.28 1.53 6.38
CA LEU A 128 15.72 1.01 7.68
C LEU A 128 17.20 0.66 7.73
N MET A 129 17.75 0.09 6.66
CA MET A 129 19.17 -0.24 6.56
C MET A 129 20.03 1.03 6.47
N LYS A 130 19.55 2.10 5.85
CA LYS A 130 20.24 3.38 5.72
C LYS A 130 20.19 4.20 7.00
N ASP A 131 19.02 4.34 7.62
CA ASP A 131 18.82 5.18 8.80
C ASP A 131 17.59 4.74 9.59
N ARG A 132 17.78 3.77 10.48
CA ARG A 132 16.71 3.26 11.34
C ARG A 132 16.18 4.30 12.33
N GLU A 133 17.05 5.19 12.80
CA GLU A 133 16.69 6.17 13.82
C GLU A 133 15.70 7.20 13.28
N ALA A 134 15.82 7.58 12.02
CA ALA A 134 14.86 8.47 11.36
C ALA A 134 13.44 7.90 11.30
N LEU A 135 13.29 6.58 11.37
CA LEU A 135 12.00 5.89 11.28
C LEU A 135 11.48 5.39 12.63
N ALA A 136 12.25 5.54 13.72
CA ALA A 136 11.95 4.90 15.01
C ALA A 136 10.56 5.25 15.57
N ASP A 137 10.11 6.49 15.37
CA ASP A 137 8.83 6.99 15.87
C ASP A 137 7.71 6.99 14.81
N CYS A 138 7.98 6.48 13.61
CA CYS A 138 7.02 6.41 12.52
C CYS A 138 6.17 5.14 12.61
N PRO A 139 4.87 5.22 12.91
CA PRO A 139 4.00 4.05 12.83
C PRO A 139 3.83 3.61 11.38
N VAL A 140 3.90 2.30 11.14
CA VAL A 140 3.82 1.69 9.82
C VAL A 140 2.51 0.92 9.69
N TYR A 141 1.73 1.22 8.68
CA TYR A 141 0.49 0.54 8.33
C TYR A 141 0.74 -0.27 7.05
N ILE A 142 0.59 -1.58 7.15
CA ILE A 142 0.95 -2.52 6.08
C ILE A 142 -0.29 -3.26 5.60
N MET A 143 -0.50 -3.28 4.28
CA MET A 143 -1.29 -4.32 3.64
C MET A 143 -0.35 -5.45 3.24
N GLY A 144 -0.55 -6.65 3.77
CA GLY A 144 0.30 -7.79 3.41
C GLY A 144 0.15 -8.99 4.34
N GLY A 145 0.68 -10.11 3.87
CA GLY A 145 0.68 -11.35 4.61
C GLY A 145 -0.67 -12.09 4.59
N ARG A 146 -0.63 -13.33 5.04
CA ARG A 146 -1.80 -14.20 5.19
C ARG A 146 -1.69 -14.96 6.50
N VAL A 147 -2.76 -14.95 7.29
CA VAL A 147 -2.79 -15.58 8.63
C VAL A 147 -3.31 -17.01 8.61
N ASN A 148 -4.17 -17.34 7.67
CA ASN A 148 -4.67 -18.70 7.49
C ASN A 148 -3.80 -19.46 6.49
N ASN A 149 -3.61 -20.76 6.70
CA ASN A 149 -2.84 -21.59 5.80
C ASN A 149 -3.34 -21.46 4.36
N GLY A 150 -2.43 -21.14 3.44
CA GLY A 150 -2.75 -20.93 2.04
C GLY A 150 -1.56 -20.51 1.22
N ARG A 151 -1.81 -19.98 0.03
CA ARG A 151 -0.74 -19.38 -0.78
C ARG A 151 -0.25 -18.11 -0.11
N PRO A 152 1.05 -17.82 -0.17
CA PRO A 152 1.61 -16.55 0.31
C PRO A 152 0.86 -15.35 -0.29
N GLU A 153 0.73 -14.30 0.49
CA GLU A 153 0.21 -13.04 -0.01
C GLU A 153 1.26 -12.35 -0.89
N TRP A 154 0.79 -11.57 -1.87
CA TRP A 154 1.63 -11.07 -2.96
C TRP A 154 2.76 -10.14 -2.51
N ASN A 155 2.49 -9.14 -1.68
CA ASN A 155 3.49 -8.17 -1.24
C ASN A 155 4.61 -8.83 -0.45
N ILE A 156 4.27 -9.81 0.40
CA ILE A 156 5.26 -10.58 1.16
C ILE A 156 6.00 -11.57 0.25
N LEU A 157 5.29 -12.22 -0.68
CA LEU A 157 5.90 -13.17 -1.62
C LEU A 157 6.91 -12.50 -2.54
N CYS A 158 6.66 -11.26 -2.96
CA CYS A 158 7.55 -10.54 -3.86
C CYS A 158 8.91 -10.20 -3.23
N ASP A 159 8.96 -9.87 -1.93
CA ASP A 159 10.24 -9.61 -1.25
C ASP A 159 10.15 -9.96 0.23
N PRO A 160 10.30 -11.18 0.55
CA PRO A 160 10.14 -11.70 1.89
C PRO A 160 11.34 -11.43 2.79
N GLU A 161 12.53 -11.24 2.22
CA GLU A 161 13.68 -10.79 2.98
C GLU A 161 13.44 -9.39 3.52
N SER A 162 12.90 -8.48 2.70
CA SER A 162 12.51 -7.15 3.15
C SER A 162 11.36 -7.20 4.16
N ALA A 163 10.38 -8.07 3.92
CA ALA A 163 9.28 -8.27 4.87
C ALA A 163 9.79 -8.77 6.23
N ASN A 164 10.69 -9.76 6.22
CA ASN A 164 11.31 -10.26 7.45
C ASN A 164 12.11 -9.16 8.18
N LEU A 165 12.87 -8.35 7.46
CA LEU A 165 13.61 -7.23 8.03
C LEU A 165 12.67 -6.20 8.67
N VAL A 166 11.64 -5.78 7.96
CA VAL A 166 10.69 -4.77 8.43
C VAL A 166 9.89 -5.29 9.63
N LEU A 167 9.32 -6.48 9.55
CA LEU A 167 8.49 -7.05 10.61
C LEU A 167 9.27 -7.32 11.91
N ASN A 168 10.57 -7.55 11.81
CA ASN A 168 11.47 -7.71 12.96
C ASN A 168 12.24 -6.43 13.33
N SER A 169 11.92 -5.30 12.71
CA SER A 169 12.63 -4.03 12.95
C SER A 169 12.40 -3.44 14.33
N GLY A 170 11.33 -3.80 15.02
CA GLY A 170 10.90 -3.16 16.27
C GLY A 170 10.15 -1.85 16.08
N LEU A 171 9.84 -1.45 14.84
CA LEU A 171 8.92 -0.35 14.57
C LEU A 171 7.51 -0.69 15.07
N LYS A 172 6.71 0.33 15.27
CA LYS A 172 5.28 0.19 15.61
C LYS A 172 4.52 -0.17 14.32
N ILE A 173 4.19 -1.44 14.14
CA ILE A 173 3.56 -1.96 12.93
C ILE A 173 2.10 -2.31 13.19
N TYR A 174 1.23 -1.88 12.27
CA TYR A 174 -0.16 -2.29 12.13
C TYR A 174 -0.31 -3.00 10.79
N LEU A 175 -0.76 -4.23 10.80
CA LEU A 175 -0.84 -5.05 9.59
C LEU A 175 -2.27 -5.52 9.37
N VAL A 176 -2.80 -5.31 8.16
CA VAL A 176 -4.02 -5.92 7.69
C VAL A 176 -3.68 -7.04 6.71
N PRO A 177 -3.93 -8.31 7.07
CA PRO A 177 -3.59 -9.43 6.22
C PRO A 177 -4.65 -9.68 5.14
N PHE A 178 -4.26 -10.40 4.10
CA PHE A 178 -5.10 -10.79 2.98
C PHE A 178 -6.43 -11.45 3.39
N ASP A 179 -6.40 -12.32 4.41
CA ASP A 179 -7.61 -13.02 4.89
C ASP A 179 -8.69 -12.07 5.37
N VAL A 180 -8.25 -10.92 5.81
CA VAL A 180 -9.12 -9.87 6.30
C VAL A 180 -9.64 -9.01 5.15
N THR A 181 -8.75 -8.55 4.29
CA THR A 181 -9.09 -7.68 3.17
C THR A 181 -9.97 -8.37 2.13
N MET A 182 -9.91 -9.69 2.01
CA MET A 182 -10.81 -10.49 1.18
C MET A 182 -12.30 -10.40 1.58
N GLN A 183 -12.62 -9.81 2.73
CA GLN A 183 -13.99 -9.60 3.17
C GLN A 183 -14.57 -8.26 2.69
N SER A 184 -13.78 -7.45 1.98
CA SER A 184 -14.11 -6.07 1.60
C SER A 184 -14.22 -5.89 0.08
N GLY A 185 -14.91 -6.77 -0.61
CA GLY A 185 -15.17 -6.65 -2.04
C GLY A 185 -16.24 -5.62 -2.36
N PHE A 186 -16.15 -5.02 -3.54
CA PHE A 186 -17.21 -4.18 -4.08
C PHE A 186 -18.32 -5.04 -4.71
N SER A 187 -19.56 -4.60 -4.56
CA SER A 187 -20.67 -5.02 -5.42
C SER A 187 -20.66 -4.20 -6.72
N GLN A 188 -21.33 -4.69 -7.75
CA GLN A 188 -21.47 -3.94 -9.01
C GLN A 188 -22.21 -2.62 -8.79
N GLU A 189 -23.21 -2.59 -7.90
CA GLU A 189 -23.97 -1.38 -7.57
C GLU A 189 -23.08 -0.31 -6.93
N GLU A 190 -22.15 -0.71 -6.05
CA GLU A 190 -21.19 0.21 -5.44
C GLU A 190 -20.20 0.77 -6.48
N VAL A 191 -19.69 -0.08 -7.39
CA VAL A 191 -18.84 0.38 -8.49
C VAL A 191 -19.57 1.40 -9.37
N ASP A 192 -20.83 1.14 -9.72
CA ASP A 192 -21.64 2.02 -10.56
C ASP A 192 -21.99 3.35 -9.85
N ALA A 193 -22.10 3.32 -8.52
CA ALA A 193 -22.32 4.50 -7.69
C ALA A 193 -21.08 5.42 -7.61
N VAL A 194 -19.88 4.94 -7.96
CA VAL A 194 -18.69 5.79 -8.07
C VAL A 194 -18.79 6.68 -9.30
N SER A 195 -19.54 7.79 -9.20
CA SER A 195 -19.85 8.67 -10.33
C SER A 195 -20.16 10.09 -9.87
N GLY A 196 -20.35 10.98 -10.84
CA GLY A 196 -20.86 12.35 -10.63
C GLY A 196 -19.81 13.42 -10.41
N THR A 197 -18.53 13.07 -10.44
CA THR A 197 -17.40 14.02 -10.50
C THR A 197 -16.27 13.41 -11.32
N ALA A 198 -15.43 14.25 -11.94
CA ALA A 198 -14.36 13.80 -12.83
C ALA A 198 -13.46 12.72 -12.19
N HIS A 199 -13.05 12.92 -10.94
CA HIS A 199 -12.21 11.95 -10.23
C HIS A 199 -12.95 10.62 -9.93
N ARG A 200 -14.23 10.65 -9.62
CA ARG A 200 -15.04 9.45 -9.42
C ARG A 200 -15.22 8.69 -10.73
N ASP A 201 -15.52 9.39 -11.81
CA ASP A 201 -15.67 8.77 -13.13
C ASP A 201 -14.36 8.16 -13.61
N PHE A 202 -13.22 8.79 -13.30
CA PHE A 202 -11.88 8.25 -13.55
C PHE A 202 -11.66 6.96 -12.77
N LEU A 203 -11.91 6.95 -11.45
CA LEU A 203 -11.77 5.76 -10.61
C LEU A 203 -12.68 4.61 -11.06
N ARG A 204 -13.95 4.91 -11.35
CA ARG A 204 -14.87 3.91 -11.90
C ARG A 204 -14.35 3.34 -13.23
N GLY A 205 -13.75 4.18 -14.07
CA GLY A 205 -13.09 3.74 -15.30
C GLY A 205 -11.99 2.71 -15.04
N MET A 206 -11.15 2.96 -14.03
CA MET A 206 -10.10 2.03 -13.59
C MET A 206 -10.69 0.73 -13.02
N MET A 207 -11.69 0.81 -12.12
CA MET A 207 -12.36 -0.36 -11.55
C MET A 207 -12.99 -1.23 -12.64
N ASN A 208 -13.65 -0.63 -13.62
CA ASN A 208 -14.24 -1.35 -14.75
C ASN A 208 -13.17 -1.96 -15.67
N ALA A 209 -12.02 -1.28 -15.85
CA ALA A 209 -10.90 -1.83 -16.61
C ALA A 209 -10.30 -3.06 -15.92
N PHE A 210 -10.12 -3.00 -14.60
CA PHE A 210 -9.71 -4.10 -13.76
C PHE A 210 -10.68 -5.29 -13.89
N THR A 211 -11.98 -5.05 -13.71
CA THR A 211 -13.03 -6.09 -13.81
C THR A 211 -13.03 -6.76 -15.18
N ARG A 212 -12.89 -5.99 -16.27
CA ARG A 212 -12.78 -6.55 -17.64
C ARG A 212 -11.54 -7.42 -17.82
N LYS A 213 -10.41 -7.03 -17.20
CA LYS A 213 -9.14 -7.73 -17.33
C LYS A 213 -9.11 -9.02 -16.55
N PHE A 214 -9.57 -8.99 -15.31
CA PHE A 214 -9.42 -10.09 -14.36
C PHE A 214 -10.69 -10.94 -14.18
N GLY A 215 -11.86 -10.47 -14.61
CA GLY A 215 -13.12 -11.21 -14.55
C GLY A 215 -13.81 -11.19 -13.19
N PHE A 216 -13.33 -10.37 -12.24
CA PHE A 216 -13.95 -10.19 -10.92
C PHE A 216 -13.88 -8.73 -10.49
N LEU A 217 -14.72 -8.35 -9.52
CA LEU A 217 -14.78 -6.98 -9.00
C LEU A 217 -13.59 -6.69 -8.09
N PRO A 218 -13.13 -5.42 -8.00
CA PRO A 218 -12.04 -5.04 -7.11
C PRO A 218 -12.33 -5.37 -5.65
N MET A 219 -11.26 -5.58 -4.90
CA MET A 219 -11.27 -5.71 -3.45
C MET A 219 -10.62 -4.47 -2.83
N MET A 220 -10.95 -4.14 -1.59
CA MET A 220 -10.38 -2.99 -0.88
C MET A 220 -9.16 -3.42 -0.04
N HIS A 221 -8.15 -4.07 -0.66
CA HIS A 221 -6.98 -4.51 0.09
C HIS A 221 -6.26 -3.30 0.72
N ASP A 222 -5.77 -2.40 -0.08
CA ASP A 222 -5.00 -1.23 0.34
C ASP A 222 -5.82 -0.14 1.02
N PRO A 223 -7.06 0.15 0.58
CA PRO A 223 -7.91 1.08 1.31
C PRO A 223 -8.17 0.67 2.76
N MET A 224 -8.16 -0.64 3.08
CA MET A 224 -8.29 -1.09 4.46
C MET A 224 -7.07 -0.75 5.32
N ALA A 225 -5.86 -0.82 4.75
CA ALA A 225 -4.67 -0.38 5.48
C ALA A 225 -4.72 1.12 5.78
N LEU A 226 -5.21 1.94 4.84
CA LEU A 226 -5.47 3.36 5.10
C LEU A 226 -6.56 3.56 6.15
N ALA A 227 -7.63 2.77 6.09
CA ALA A 227 -8.73 2.85 7.05
C ALA A 227 -8.29 2.54 8.49
N MET A 228 -7.35 1.60 8.70
CA MET A 228 -6.75 1.36 10.02
C MET A 228 -6.12 2.63 10.62
N LEU A 229 -5.55 3.50 9.78
CA LEU A 229 -4.95 4.75 10.23
C LEU A 229 -6.00 5.81 10.57
N VAL A 230 -7.03 5.98 9.74
CA VAL A 230 -7.98 7.10 9.84
C VAL A 230 -9.23 6.77 10.66
N ARG A 231 -9.59 5.51 10.76
CA ARG A 231 -10.79 5.01 11.43
C ARG A 231 -10.47 3.74 12.26
N PRO A 232 -9.50 3.81 13.19
CA PRO A 232 -9.07 2.64 13.98
C PRO A 232 -10.22 2.01 14.78
N GLU A 233 -11.28 2.76 15.07
CA GLU A 233 -12.46 2.27 15.77
C GLU A 233 -13.24 1.18 15.01
N PHE A 234 -12.99 1.01 13.72
CA PHE A 234 -13.61 -0.06 12.92
C PHE A 234 -12.83 -1.38 12.98
N PHE A 235 -11.67 -1.39 13.65
CA PHE A 235 -10.76 -2.52 13.69
C PHE A 235 -10.55 -3.03 15.12
N VAL A 236 -10.51 -4.34 15.26
CA VAL A 236 -10.06 -4.99 16.49
C VAL A 236 -8.61 -5.43 16.30
N PHE A 237 -7.71 -4.79 17.01
CA PHE A 237 -6.28 -5.10 16.92
C PHE A 237 -5.89 -6.13 17.96
N ARG A 238 -5.07 -7.09 17.55
CA ARG A 238 -4.42 -8.03 18.48
C ARG A 238 -2.91 -7.92 18.34
N LYS A 239 -2.22 -7.87 19.46
CA LYS A 239 -0.77 -7.91 19.47
C LYS A 239 -0.31 -9.33 19.18
N SER A 240 0.46 -9.51 18.12
CA SER A 240 0.93 -10.80 17.65
C SER A 240 2.39 -10.73 17.24
N ARG A 241 3.09 -11.85 17.33
CA ARG A 241 4.41 -12.01 16.72
C ARG A 241 4.22 -12.58 15.34
N ILE A 242 4.86 -11.96 14.36
CA ILE A 242 4.80 -12.38 12.96
C ILE A 242 6.19 -12.86 12.54
N ALA A 243 6.27 -14.01 11.87
CA ALA A 243 7.47 -14.49 11.24
C ALA A 243 7.25 -14.66 9.74
N VAL A 244 8.27 -14.38 8.95
CA VAL A 244 8.31 -14.68 7.52
C VAL A 244 9.13 -15.95 7.34
N GLU A 245 8.56 -16.97 6.68
CA GLU A 245 9.25 -18.22 6.39
C GLU A 245 10.03 -18.09 5.08
N LEU A 246 11.34 -18.31 5.16
CA LEU A 246 12.24 -18.34 4.01
C LEU A 246 12.65 -19.81 3.77
N ARG A 247 12.19 -20.45 2.68
CA ARG A 247 12.55 -21.82 2.31
C ARG A 247 13.35 -21.85 1.02
N ASP A 248 14.49 -22.57 1.05
CA ASP A 248 15.32 -22.85 -0.14
C ASP A 248 15.65 -21.63 -1.01
N GLY A 249 15.83 -20.47 -0.41
CA GLY A 249 16.03 -19.21 -1.11
C GLY A 249 14.77 -18.69 -1.84
N LYS A 250 13.63 -19.35 -1.61
CA LYS A 250 12.30 -18.90 -2.03
C LYS A 250 11.43 -18.71 -0.80
N THR A 251 10.66 -17.69 -0.82
CA THR A 251 9.73 -17.39 0.26
C THR A 251 8.39 -17.98 -0.02
N GLU A 252 7.84 -18.66 0.92
CA GLU A 252 6.58 -19.33 0.74
C GLU A 252 5.46 -18.88 1.68
N SER A 253 5.75 -18.30 2.83
CA SER A 253 4.64 -17.92 3.72
C SER A 253 5.05 -17.08 4.92
N VAL A 254 4.11 -16.36 5.44
CA VAL A 254 4.16 -15.78 6.78
C VAL A 254 3.73 -16.86 7.76
N VAL A 255 4.60 -17.26 8.65
CA VAL A 255 4.32 -18.26 9.70
C VAL A 255 3.98 -17.56 11.00
N TRP A 256 2.95 -18.04 11.62
CA TRP A 256 2.35 -17.47 12.81
C TRP A 256 2.61 -18.35 14.03
N ASP A 257 3.48 -17.91 14.91
CA ASP A 257 3.52 -18.44 16.26
C ASP A 257 2.48 -17.68 17.12
N HIS A 258 1.37 -18.33 17.40
CA HIS A 258 0.29 -17.83 18.27
C HIS A 258 -0.44 -16.57 17.82
N ILE A 259 -1.16 -16.63 16.71
CA ILE A 259 -2.24 -15.68 16.45
C ILE A 259 -3.54 -16.24 17.02
N SER A 260 -3.98 -15.59 18.05
CA SER A 260 -5.39 -15.56 18.36
C SER A 260 -6.06 -14.59 17.41
N GLU A 261 -6.86 -15.08 16.47
CA GLU A 261 -7.78 -14.37 15.56
C GLU A 261 -7.67 -12.85 15.45
N ILE A 262 -7.33 -12.32 14.26
CA ILE A 262 -7.66 -10.95 13.91
C ILE A 262 -9.14 -10.98 13.56
N VAL A 263 -9.99 -10.56 14.48
CA VAL A 263 -11.42 -10.48 14.27
C VAL A 263 -11.76 -9.08 13.79
N PHE A 264 -12.24 -8.96 12.55
CA PHE A 264 -13.03 -7.80 12.16
C PHE A 264 -14.42 -7.93 12.78
N SER A 265 -14.77 -7.06 13.68
CA SER A 265 -16.16 -6.73 13.90
C SER A 265 -16.42 -5.40 13.19
N ALA A 266 -16.82 -5.43 11.94
CA ALA A 266 -17.72 -4.40 11.50
C ALA A 266 -18.95 -4.54 12.38
N ALA A 267 -19.18 -3.59 13.27
CA ALA A 267 -20.46 -3.52 13.95
C ALA A 267 -21.51 -3.35 12.85
N PRO A 268 -22.48 -4.26 12.69
CA PRO A 268 -23.36 -4.25 11.52
C PRO A 268 -24.32 -3.07 11.44
N ASP A 269 -24.32 -2.17 12.39
CA ASP A 269 -25.43 -1.21 12.58
C ASP A 269 -25.03 0.27 12.60
N THR A 270 -23.83 0.66 12.13
CA THR A 270 -23.45 2.09 12.16
C THR A 270 -22.75 2.58 10.91
N ILE A 271 -23.34 2.35 9.74
CA ILE A 271 -23.03 3.13 8.52
C ILE A 271 -24.24 4.02 8.26
N PRO A 272 -24.10 5.38 8.39
CA PRO A 272 -25.14 6.29 7.99
C PRO A 272 -25.26 6.38 6.47
#